data_f4f79626f4531b88253b0666fd0038dd
#
_entry.id   f4f79626f4531b88253b0666fd0038dd
#
_cell.length_a   1.000
_cell.length_b   1.000
_cell.length_c   1.000
_cell.angle_alpha   90.00
_cell.angle_beta   90.00
_cell.angle_gamma   90.00
#
_symmetry.space_group_name_H-M   'P 1'
#
loop_
_entity.id
_entity.type
_entity.pdbx_description
1 polymer ?
#
loop_
_entity_poly.entity_id
_entity_poly.type
_entity_poly.pdbx_seq_one_letter_code
_entity_poly.pdbx_strand_id
1 'polypeptide(L)'
;MEKMNVRDLLQCENIRRQLGEVPRPDLYVLDAASTHFVVVELVLLKALMGEGNPGLFISVDRPHQYIVHLLDMHGIAHDGLKFIDAVSRFSGGDVSYRAGVGLLKGPSHIDELPMVLRECSSAGEGFDISGLKFAMIDNVSILLMYNGHQAVEGFLKDFVQLLSARAAVVLVIDRGRYPDLYSTVLSLGGKELWLEPQQGRARDNDVQRADDPNTEKGI
;
A
#
# COMPACT_ATOMS: atom_id res chain seq x y z
N MET A 1 9.74 12.04 20.19
CA MET A 1 8.80 11.15 19.51
C MET A 1 7.67 12.00 18.95
N GLU A 2 7.63 12.13 17.65
CA GLU A 2 6.58 12.87 16.95
C GLU A 2 5.37 11.94 16.82
N LYS A 3 4.32 12.18 17.61
CA LYS A 3 3.09 11.39 17.53
C LYS A 3 2.33 11.78 16.26
N MET A 4 1.60 10.83 15.69
CA MET A 4 0.65 11.13 14.60
C MET A 4 -0.26 12.28 15.01
N ASN A 5 -0.48 13.21 14.11
CA ASN A 5 -1.35 14.35 14.36
C ASN A 5 -2.83 13.91 14.43
N VAL A 6 -3.70 14.79 14.95
CA VAL A 6 -5.13 14.51 15.13
C VAL A 6 -5.82 14.11 13.80
N ARG A 7 -5.40 14.73 12.72
CA ARG A 7 -5.95 14.46 11.40
C ARG A 7 -5.63 13.04 10.92
N ASP A 8 -4.38 12.60 11.08
CA ASP A 8 -3.97 11.24 10.69
C ASP A 8 -4.70 10.20 11.54
N LEU A 9 -4.96 10.49 12.81
CA LEU A 9 -5.76 9.63 13.68
C LEU A 9 -7.23 9.53 13.20
N LEU A 10 -7.82 10.63 12.74
CA LEU A 10 -9.17 10.61 12.14
C LEU A 10 -9.20 9.79 10.84
N GLN A 11 -8.15 9.88 10.02
CA GLN A 11 -8.03 9.05 8.83
C GLN A 11 -7.89 7.56 9.18
N CYS A 12 -7.12 7.20 10.22
CA CYS A 12 -7.04 5.82 10.70
C CYS A 12 -8.43 5.29 11.09
N GLU A 13 -9.22 6.09 11.81
CA GLU A 13 -10.58 5.72 12.21
C GLU A 13 -11.52 5.58 11.01
N ASN A 14 -11.40 6.47 10.02
CA ASN A 14 -12.15 6.36 8.77
C ASN A 14 -11.83 5.05 8.03
N ILE A 15 -10.56 4.69 7.90
CA ILE A 15 -10.14 3.43 7.26
C ILE A 15 -10.65 2.22 8.06
N ARG A 16 -10.58 2.24 9.39
CA ARG A 16 -11.14 1.17 10.24
C ARG A 16 -12.63 0.98 10.02
N ARG A 17 -13.40 2.06 9.90
CA ARG A 17 -14.84 1.96 9.61
C ARG A 17 -15.13 1.28 8.28
N GLN A 18 -14.27 1.50 7.27
CA GLN A 18 -14.42 0.88 5.95
C GLN A 18 -14.01 -0.60 5.97
N LEU A 19 -12.93 -0.96 6.66
CA LEU A 19 -12.36 -2.31 6.69
C LEU A 19 -12.99 -3.20 7.77
N GLY A 20 -13.41 -2.63 8.90
CA GLY A 20 -13.80 -3.31 10.13
C GLY A 20 -12.66 -3.40 11.14
N GLU A 21 -12.95 -3.68 12.41
CA GLU A 21 -11.95 -3.84 13.49
C GLU A 21 -10.92 -4.94 13.17
N VAL A 22 -11.40 -6.06 12.66
CA VAL A 22 -10.57 -7.06 11.99
C VAL A 22 -10.79 -6.88 10.50
N PRO A 23 -9.74 -6.55 9.74
CA PRO A 23 -9.86 -6.31 8.29
C PRO A 23 -10.52 -7.50 7.58
N ARG A 24 -11.60 -7.23 6.85
CA ARG A 24 -12.34 -8.28 6.13
C ARG A 24 -11.55 -8.75 4.91
N PRO A 25 -11.43 -10.09 4.72
CA PRO A 25 -10.80 -10.64 3.52
C PRO A 25 -11.45 -10.09 2.25
N ASP A 26 -10.66 -9.41 1.44
CA ASP A 26 -11.05 -8.85 0.14
C ASP A 26 -9.86 -8.14 -0.52
N LEU A 27 -10.04 -7.63 -1.73
CA LEU A 27 -9.09 -6.72 -2.37
C LEU A 27 -9.55 -5.28 -2.18
N TYR A 28 -8.63 -4.44 -1.70
CA TYR A 28 -8.85 -3.01 -1.48
C TYR A 28 -7.79 -2.19 -2.22
N VAL A 29 -8.18 -1.06 -2.75
CA VAL A 29 -7.29 -0.09 -3.38
C VAL A 29 -7.54 1.30 -2.84
N LEU A 30 -6.46 2.01 -2.49
CA LEU A 30 -6.49 3.40 -2.08
C LEU A 30 -5.79 4.26 -3.13
N ASP A 31 -6.49 5.30 -3.60
CA ASP A 31 -5.87 6.34 -4.41
C ASP A 31 -5.12 7.34 -3.52
N ALA A 32 -3.84 7.47 -3.74
CA ALA A 32 -3.01 8.45 -3.05
C ALA A 32 -1.96 9.02 -3.99
N ALA A 33 -1.81 10.36 -3.99
CA ALA A 33 -0.71 10.98 -4.72
C ALA A 33 0.64 10.52 -4.16
N SER A 34 1.61 10.24 -5.04
CA SER A 34 2.93 9.69 -4.69
C SER A 34 3.67 10.52 -3.63
N THR A 35 3.43 11.85 -3.59
CA THR A 35 4.00 12.76 -2.59
C THR A 35 3.50 12.54 -1.15
N HIS A 36 2.41 11.79 -0.98
CA HIS A 36 1.78 11.53 0.32
C HIS A 36 1.89 10.06 0.76
N PHE A 37 2.53 9.20 -0.02
CA PHE A 37 2.57 7.76 0.26
C PHE A 37 3.03 7.42 1.66
N VAL A 38 4.09 8.04 2.18
CA VAL A 38 4.61 7.76 3.53
C VAL A 38 3.56 7.97 4.61
N VAL A 39 2.84 9.09 4.57
CA VAL A 39 1.79 9.39 5.55
C VAL A 39 0.61 8.43 5.41
N VAL A 40 0.21 8.16 4.16
CA VAL A 40 -0.87 7.23 3.84
C VAL A 40 -0.54 5.82 4.31
N GLU A 41 0.68 5.34 4.11
CA GLU A 41 1.16 4.04 4.59
C GLU A 41 1.09 3.92 6.10
N LEU A 42 1.55 4.94 6.84
CA LEU A 42 1.47 4.94 8.29
C LEU A 42 0.02 4.92 8.79
N VAL A 43 -0.86 5.70 8.14
CA VAL A 43 -2.30 5.70 8.44
C VAL A 43 -2.91 4.33 8.20
N LEU A 44 -2.63 3.73 7.04
CA LEU A 44 -3.12 2.39 6.69
C LEU A 44 -2.58 1.33 7.65
N LEU A 45 -1.27 1.29 7.91
CA LEU A 45 -0.67 0.32 8.81
C LEU A 45 -1.25 0.43 10.22
N LYS A 46 -1.38 1.65 10.75
CA LYS A 46 -2.00 1.87 12.07
C LYS A 46 -3.46 1.40 12.09
N ALA A 47 -4.22 1.68 11.03
CA ALA A 47 -5.62 1.25 10.93
C ALA A 47 -5.75 -0.27 10.83
N LEU A 48 -4.95 -0.91 9.98
CA LEU A 48 -4.97 -2.34 9.70
C LEU A 48 -4.50 -3.17 10.90
N MET A 49 -3.41 -2.77 11.55
CA MET A 49 -2.89 -3.47 12.73
C MET A 49 -3.82 -3.38 13.94
N GLY A 50 -4.60 -2.29 14.07
CA GLY A 50 -5.60 -2.15 15.14
C GLY A 50 -5.04 -2.47 16.52
N GLU A 51 -5.71 -3.39 17.22
CA GLU A 51 -5.30 -3.92 18.53
C GLU A 51 -4.55 -5.26 18.42
N GLY A 52 -3.68 -5.41 17.41
CA GLY A 52 -2.82 -6.58 17.28
C GLY A 52 -3.18 -7.52 16.12
N ASN A 53 -3.85 -7.02 15.08
CA ASN A 53 -4.06 -7.80 13.86
C ASN A 53 -2.70 -8.13 13.20
N PRO A 54 -2.34 -9.42 13.02
CA PRO A 54 -1.12 -9.78 12.34
C PRO A 54 -1.23 -9.45 10.84
N GLY A 55 -0.16 -8.90 10.29
CA GLY A 55 -0.11 -8.44 8.92
C GLY A 55 1.17 -8.78 8.18
N LEU A 56 1.12 -8.62 6.86
CA LEU A 56 2.25 -8.71 5.96
C LEU A 56 2.42 -7.38 5.23
N PHE A 57 3.60 -6.79 5.32
CA PHE A 57 3.98 -5.61 4.55
C PHE A 57 5.02 -6.00 3.50
N ILE A 58 4.75 -5.68 2.25
CA ILE A 58 5.63 -5.98 1.13
C ILE A 58 6.24 -4.66 0.65
N SER A 59 7.52 -4.52 0.92
CA SER A 59 8.33 -3.35 0.61
C SER A 59 8.90 -3.46 -0.80
N VAL A 60 8.47 -2.64 -1.73
CA VAL A 60 8.96 -2.60 -3.12
C VAL A 60 9.61 -1.27 -3.49
N ASP A 61 9.39 -0.22 -2.68
CA ASP A 61 9.90 1.15 -2.90
C ASP A 61 11.02 1.50 -1.93
N ARG A 62 10.91 1.10 -0.67
CA ARG A 62 11.84 1.43 0.42
C ARG A 62 12.22 0.21 1.25
N PRO A 63 13.45 0.14 1.82
CA PRO A 63 13.84 -0.93 2.72
C PRO A 63 12.89 -1.05 3.92
N HIS A 64 12.58 -2.27 4.35
CA HIS A 64 11.70 -2.51 5.49
C HIS A 64 12.17 -1.82 6.78
N GLN A 65 13.48 -1.67 7.00
CA GLN A 65 14.03 -0.94 8.15
C GLN A 65 13.59 0.52 8.20
N TYR A 66 13.38 1.15 7.03
CA TYR A 66 12.86 2.50 6.98
C TYR A 66 11.41 2.56 7.49
N ILE A 67 10.59 1.58 7.11
CA ILE A 67 9.21 1.49 7.60
C ILE A 67 9.18 1.23 9.11
N VAL A 68 9.98 0.27 9.60
CA VAL A 68 10.12 0.00 11.05
C VAL A 68 10.51 1.27 11.79
N HIS A 69 11.52 2.01 11.30
CA HIS A 69 11.93 3.28 11.92
C HIS A 69 10.79 4.30 11.98
N LEU A 70 10.00 4.43 10.93
CA LEU A 70 8.84 5.32 10.91
C LEU A 70 7.76 4.88 11.92
N LEU A 71 7.47 3.58 12.01
CA LEU A 71 6.51 3.04 12.98
C LEU A 71 6.95 3.35 14.41
N ASP A 72 8.25 3.14 14.72
CA ASP A 72 8.85 3.47 16.02
C ASP A 72 8.77 4.97 16.33
N MET A 73 9.12 5.82 15.37
CA MET A 73 9.05 7.29 15.54
C MET A 73 7.63 7.75 15.89
N HIS A 74 6.62 7.14 15.29
CA HIS A 74 5.22 7.48 15.52
C HIS A 74 4.56 6.69 16.66
N GLY A 75 5.30 5.81 17.33
CA GLY A 75 4.82 4.99 18.43
C GLY A 75 3.72 4.02 18.01
N ILE A 76 3.85 3.45 16.82
CA ILE A 76 2.94 2.44 16.29
C ILE A 76 3.53 1.06 16.58
N ALA A 77 2.87 0.30 17.45
CA ALA A 77 3.28 -1.08 17.76
C ALA A 77 3.19 -1.95 16.50
N HIS A 78 4.23 -2.75 16.22
CA HIS A 78 4.34 -3.52 15.00
C HIS A 78 4.82 -4.97 15.21
N ASP A 79 4.72 -5.50 16.43
CA ASP A 79 5.16 -6.87 16.78
C ASP A 79 4.49 -7.97 15.94
N GLY A 80 3.25 -7.72 15.49
CA GLY A 80 2.51 -8.64 14.60
C GLY A 80 2.77 -8.44 13.11
N LEU A 81 3.62 -7.47 12.71
CA LEU A 81 3.87 -7.15 11.32
C LEU A 81 5.08 -7.95 10.79
N LYS A 82 4.85 -8.70 9.73
CA LYS A 82 5.89 -9.38 8.97
C LYS A 82 6.22 -8.60 7.71
N PHE A 83 7.46 -8.74 7.25
CA PHE A 83 7.94 -7.99 6.09
C PHE A 83 8.41 -8.94 4.98
N ILE A 84 8.12 -8.60 3.73
CA ILE A 84 8.86 -9.06 2.59
C ILE A 84 9.51 -7.84 1.96
N ASP A 85 10.84 -7.83 1.93
CA ASP A 85 11.63 -6.71 1.44
C ASP A 85 12.24 -7.07 0.08
N ALA A 86 11.75 -6.40 -0.96
CA ALA A 86 12.24 -6.53 -2.32
C ALA A 86 13.29 -5.45 -2.67
N VAL A 87 13.70 -4.61 -1.71
CA VAL A 87 14.60 -3.46 -1.97
C VAL A 87 16.01 -3.70 -1.44
N SER A 88 16.12 -4.23 -0.22
CA SER A 88 17.41 -4.29 0.50
C SER A 88 18.45 -5.22 -0.14
N ARG A 89 18.05 -6.08 -1.05
CA ARG A 89 18.93 -7.07 -1.68
C ARG A 89 18.98 -6.94 -3.20
N PHE A 90 19.52 -5.83 -3.66
CA PHE A 90 19.67 -5.52 -5.10
C PHE A 90 20.70 -6.40 -5.84
N SER A 91 21.40 -7.29 -5.15
CA SER A 91 22.48 -8.06 -5.76
C SER A 91 22.31 -9.57 -5.56
N GLY A 92 21.58 -10.20 -6.45
CA GLY A 92 21.76 -11.60 -6.89
C GLY A 92 21.89 -12.73 -5.85
N GLY A 93 21.44 -12.53 -4.62
CA GLY A 93 21.40 -13.61 -3.60
C GLY A 93 20.07 -14.34 -3.59
N ASP A 94 20.06 -15.57 -3.09
CA ASP A 94 18.83 -16.32 -2.90
C ASP A 94 17.90 -15.65 -1.87
N VAL A 95 16.59 -15.96 -1.97
CA VAL A 95 15.60 -15.56 -0.95
C VAL A 95 16.08 -16.03 0.43
N SER A 96 15.99 -15.17 1.42
CA SER A 96 16.35 -15.51 2.80
C SER A 96 15.34 -14.97 3.79
N TYR A 97 15.14 -15.70 4.89
CA TYR A 97 14.18 -15.35 5.94
C TYR A 97 14.92 -15.14 7.25
N ARG A 98 14.59 -14.05 7.97
CA ARG A 98 15.14 -13.74 9.29
C ARG A 98 14.06 -13.10 10.16
N ALA A 99 13.77 -13.69 11.34
CA ALA A 99 12.96 -13.06 12.38
C ALA A 99 11.74 -12.26 11.88
N GLY A 100 10.93 -12.85 11.00
CA GLY A 100 9.74 -12.19 10.44
C GLY A 100 10.01 -11.31 9.20
N VAL A 101 11.22 -11.38 8.63
CA VAL A 101 11.56 -10.64 7.39
C VAL A 101 12.01 -11.62 6.31
N GLY A 102 11.31 -11.64 5.19
CA GLY A 102 11.71 -12.29 3.94
C GLY A 102 12.41 -11.28 3.04
N LEU A 103 13.57 -11.64 2.47
CA LEU A 103 14.30 -10.80 1.52
C LEU A 103 14.21 -11.41 0.12
N LEU A 104 13.61 -10.67 -0.82
CA LEU A 104 13.61 -11.02 -2.25
C LEU A 104 14.88 -10.53 -2.94
N LYS A 105 15.13 -11.05 -4.14
CA LYS A 105 16.28 -10.64 -4.98
C LYS A 105 16.21 -9.20 -5.45
N GLY A 106 15.00 -8.63 -5.53
CA GLY A 106 14.75 -7.26 -5.94
C GLY A 106 13.33 -7.05 -6.47
N PRO A 107 12.92 -5.80 -6.73
CA PRO A 107 11.57 -5.50 -7.24
C PRO A 107 11.35 -5.99 -8.68
N SER A 108 12.40 -6.30 -9.43
CA SER A 108 12.31 -6.96 -10.75
C SER A 108 11.98 -8.46 -10.70
N HIS A 109 11.99 -9.06 -9.51
CA HIS A 109 11.66 -10.46 -9.25
C HIS A 109 10.33 -10.60 -8.48
N ILE A 110 9.43 -9.66 -8.65
CA ILE A 110 8.15 -9.66 -7.93
C ILE A 110 7.25 -10.83 -8.32
N ASP A 111 7.44 -11.38 -9.51
CA ASP A 111 6.78 -12.58 -10.01
C ASP A 111 7.11 -13.85 -9.19
N GLU A 112 8.24 -13.87 -8.48
CA GLU A 112 8.60 -14.95 -7.55
C GLU A 112 7.78 -14.89 -6.24
N LEU A 113 7.22 -13.73 -5.88
CA LEU A 113 6.55 -13.52 -4.59
C LEU A 113 5.36 -14.46 -4.34
N PRO A 114 4.45 -14.74 -5.30
CA PRO A 114 3.37 -15.70 -5.06
C PRO A 114 3.86 -17.11 -4.75
N MET A 115 4.98 -17.54 -5.34
CA MET A 115 5.61 -18.82 -5.03
C MET A 115 6.19 -18.81 -3.62
N VAL A 116 6.95 -17.77 -3.25
CA VAL A 116 7.51 -17.57 -1.90
C VAL A 116 6.42 -17.60 -0.84
N LEU A 117 5.28 -16.94 -1.08
CA LEU A 117 4.15 -16.94 -0.14
C LEU A 117 3.49 -18.31 0.02
N ARG A 118 3.43 -19.13 -1.05
CA ARG A 118 2.94 -20.51 -0.95
C ARG A 118 3.90 -21.40 -0.12
N GLU A 119 5.19 -21.26 -0.34
CA GLU A 119 6.22 -21.98 0.43
C GLU A 119 6.16 -21.59 1.91
N CYS A 120 6.05 -20.31 2.23
CA CYS A 120 5.89 -19.80 3.60
C CYS A 120 4.61 -20.30 4.30
N SER A 121 3.56 -20.60 3.53
CA SER A 121 2.31 -21.15 4.08
C SER A 121 2.40 -22.64 4.41
N SER A 122 3.35 -23.36 3.82
CA SER A 122 3.50 -24.84 3.92
C SER A 122 4.67 -25.27 4.80
N ALA A 123 5.64 -24.40 5.03
CA ALA A 123 6.85 -24.72 5.81
C ALA A 123 6.68 -24.27 7.25
N GLY A 124 6.69 -25.23 8.20
CA GLY A 124 6.58 -24.97 9.64
C GLY A 124 7.76 -24.26 10.30
N GLU A 125 8.73 -23.74 9.55
CA GLU A 125 9.90 -23.04 10.10
C GLU A 125 10.11 -21.68 9.40
N GLY A 126 10.11 -20.61 10.18
CA GLY A 126 10.69 -19.30 9.88
C GLY A 126 9.71 -18.17 9.54
N PHE A 127 8.88 -18.29 8.55
CA PHE A 127 8.02 -17.18 8.08
C PHE A 127 6.57 -17.65 7.83
N ASP A 128 5.84 -17.94 8.91
CA ASP A 128 4.45 -18.36 8.80
C ASP A 128 3.51 -17.18 8.50
N ILE A 129 2.70 -17.30 7.44
CA ILE A 129 1.70 -16.33 7.03
C ILE A 129 0.26 -16.84 7.17
N SER A 130 0.05 -17.98 7.85
CA SER A 130 -1.27 -18.64 7.92
C SER A 130 -2.32 -17.81 8.68
N GLY A 131 -1.89 -17.03 9.66
CA GLY A 131 -2.75 -16.24 10.54
C GLY A 131 -2.96 -14.79 10.12
N LEU A 132 -2.46 -14.37 8.96
CA LEU A 132 -2.56 -12.96 8.51
C LEU A 132 -4.00 -12.47 8.42
N LYS A 133 -4.23 -11.25 8.86
CA LYS A 133 -5.49 -10.52 8.68
C LYS A 133 -5.42 -9.52 7.54
N PHE A 134 -4.22 -9.07 7.19
CA PHE A 134 -4.02 -8.21 6.02
C PHE A 134 -2.67 -8.46 5.36
N ALA A 135 -2.59 -8.08 4.09
CA ALA A 135 -1.34 -7.93 3.34
C ALA A 135 -1.38 -6.58 2.62
N MET A 136 -0.30 -5.82 2.69
CA MET A 136 -0.18 -4.50 2.07
C MET A 136 1.09 -4.43 1.23
N ILE A 137 0.98 -3.87 0.02
CA ILE A 137 2.13 -3.49 -0.81
C ILE A 137 2.26 -1.95 -0.74
N ASP A 138 3.45 -1.46 -0.43
CA ASP A 138 3.70 -0.03 -0.17
C ASP A 138 3.42 0.86 -1.39
N ASN A 139 3.93 0.50 -2.56
CA ASN A 139 3.80 1.28 -3.78
C ASN A 139 3.78 0.36 -5.01
N VAL A 140 2.60 -0.15 -5.36
CA VAL A 140 2.47 -1.04 -6.52
C VAL A 140 2.96 -0.39 -7.81
N SER A 141 2.82 0.93 -7.93
CA SER A 141 3.20 1.67 -9.14
C SER A 141 4.70 1.60 -9.44
N ILE A 142 5.54 1.45 -8.40
CA ILE A 142 6.99 1.35 -8.57
C ILE A 142 7.38 0.07 -9.32
N LEU A 143 6.57 -0.97 -9.22
CA LEU A 143 6.83 -2.23 -9.93
C LEU A 143 6.87 -2.04 -11.45
N LEU A 144 6.12 -1.07 -11.99
CA LEU A 144 6.14 -0.75 -13.42
C LEU A 144 7.47 -0.17 -13.89
N MET A 145 8.31 0.33 -12.99
CA MET A 145 9.65 0.82 -13.33
C MET A 145 10.65 -0.33 -13.55
N TYR A 146 10.38 -1.48 -12.95
CA TYR A 146 11.29 -2.63 -12.98
C TYR A 146 10.73 -3.78 -13.84
N ASN A 147 9.44 -3.78 -14.10
CA ASN A 147 8.74 -4.87 -14.79
C ASN A 147 7.84 -4.30 -15.89
N GLY A 148 7.62 -5.07 -16.94
CA GLY A 148 6.62 -4.72 -17.95
C GLY A 148 5.20 -4.77 -17.37
N HIS A 149 4.29 -3.98 -17.92
CA HIS A 149 2.90 -3.86 -17.48
C HIS A 149 2.21 -5.24 -17.33
N GLN A 150 2.38 -6.12 -18.33
CA GLN A 150 1.81 -7.46 -18.33
C GLN A 150 2.34 -8.34 -17.17
N ALA A 151 3.62 -8.19 -16.80
CA ALA A 151 4.19 -8.92 -15.68
C ALA A 151 3.60 -8.46 -14.34
N VAL A 152 3.41 -7.14 -14.18
CA VAL A 152 2.78 -6.58 -12.97
C VAL A 152 1.31 -7.01 -12.88
N GLU A 153 0.58 -7.00 -13.98
CA GLU A 153 -0.82 -7.47 -14.04
C GLU A 153 -0.92 -8.97 -13.67
N GLY A 154 -0.06 -9.80 -14.24
CA GLY A 154 0.01 -11.23 -13.92
C GLY A 154 0.31 -11.47 -12.45
N PHE A 155 1.31 -10.78 -11.93
CA PHE A 155 1.66 -10.81 -10.50
C PHE A 155 0.47 -10.42 -9.61
N LEU A 156 -0.19 -9.29 -9.89
CA LEU A 156 -1.32 -8.82 -9.09
C LEU A 156 -2.46 -9.84 -9.08
N LYS A 157 -2.77 -10.44 -10.23
CA LYS A 157 -3.79 -11.49 -10.34
C LYS A 157 -3.47 -12.69 -9.43
N ASP A 158 -2.24 -13.20 -9.51
CA ASP A 158 -1.82 -14.36 -8.71
C ASP A 158 -1.77 -14.02 -7.21
N PHE A 159 -1.27 -12.82 -6.87
CA PHE A 159 -1.18 -12.33 -5.49
C PHE A 159 -2.56 -12.16 -4.84
N VAL A 160 -3.49 -11.52 -5.56
CA VAL A 160 -4.86 -11.33 -5.11
C VAL A 160 -5.57 -12.67 -4.95
N GLN A 161 -5.47 -13.56 -5.93
CA GLN A 161 -6.06 -14.90 -5.88
C GLN A 161 -5.54 -15.71 -4.68
N LEU A 162 -4.27 -15.54 -4.32
CA LEU A 162 -3.65 -16.26 -3.22
C LEU A 162 -4.15 -15.78 -1.85
N LEU A 163 -4.37 -14.48 -1.67
CA LEU A 163 -4.55 -13.87 -0.35
C LEU A 163 -5.95 -13.32 -0.07
N SER A 164 -6.67 -12.78 -1.05
CA SER A 164 -7.91 -12.02 -0.83
C SER A 164 -9.06 -12.85 -0.23
N ALA A 165 -9.01 -14.18 -0.35
CA ALA A 165 -10.00 -15.07 0.27
C ALA A 165 -9.82 -15.22 1.80
N ARG A 166 -8.67 -14.83 2.37
CA ARG A 166 -8.31 -15.07 3.77
C ARG A 166 -7.78 -13.84 4.52
N ALA A 167 -7.34 -12.83 3.80
CA ALA A 167 -6.81 -11.60 4.36
C ALA A 167 -7.25 -10.39 3.52
N ALA A 168 -7.33 -9.21 4.13
CA ALA A 168 -7.49 -7.96 3.39
C ALA A 168 -6.21 -7.67 2.59
N VAL A 169 -6.29 -7.64 1.28
CA VAL A 169 -5.20 -7.22 0.40
C VAL A 169 -5.36 -5.73 0.14
N VAL A 170 -4.41 -4.92 0.56
CA VAL A 170 -4.47 -3.45 0.43
C VAL A 170 -3.36 -2.95 -0.48
N LEU A 171 -3.74 -2.27 -1.54
CA LEU A 171 -2.85 -1.70 -2.54
C LEU A 171 -2.96 -0.18 -2.54
N VAL A 172 -1.82 0.52 -2.59
CA VAL A 172 -1.78 1.98 -2.74
C VAL A 172 -1.28 2.32 -4.14
N ILE A 173 -2.04 3.12 -4.87
CA ILE A 173 -1.75 3.49 -6.25
C ILE A 173 -2.04 4.98 -6.46
N ASP A 174 -1.13 5.69 -7.13
CA ASP A 174 -1.38 7.04 -7.63
C ASP A 174 -2.21 6.94 -8.93
N ARG A 175 -3.53 7.02 -8.80
CA ARG A 175 -4.48 6.95 -9.92
C ARG A 175 -4.25 8.04 -10.95
N GLY A 176 -3.88 9.25 -10.50
CA GLY A 176 -3.61 10.37 -11.40
C GLY A 176 -2.44 10.10 -12.32
N ARG A 177 -1.46 9.33 -11.85
CA ARG A 177 -0.24 8.99 -12.60
C ARG A 177 -0.31 7.63 -13.30
N TYR A 178 -1.04 6.67 -12.73
CA TYR A 178 -1.15 5.30 -13.22
C TYR A 178 -2.62 4.83 -13.32
N PRO A 179 -3.44 5.48 -14.16
CA PRO A 179 -4.88 5.17 -14.24
C PRO A 179 -5.16 3.75 -14.74
N ASP A 180 -4.32 3.22 -15.65
CA ASP A 180 -4.50 1.86 -16.19
C ASP A 180 -4.24 0.80 -15.12
N LEU A 181 -3.20 0.97 -14.30
CA LEU A 181 -2.92 0.08 -13.17
C LEU A 181 -4.06 0.10 -12.15
N TYR A 182 -4.58 1.29 -11.85
CA TYR A 182 -5.72 1.44 -10.95
C TYR A 182 -6.96 0.72 -11.49
N SER A 183 -7.25 0.89 -12.78
CA SER A 183 -8.35 0.22 -13.48
C SER A 183 -8.18 -1.30 -13.50
N THR A 184 -6.94 -1.79 -13.66
CA THR A 184 -6.62 -3.22 -13.55
C THR A 184 -7.00 -3.77 -12.19
N VAL A 185 -6.64 -3.09 -11.10
CA VAL A 185 -6.99 -3.54 -9.74
C VAL A 185 -8.51 -3.54 -9.52
N LEU A 186 -9.23 -2.54 -10.02
CA LEU A 186 -10.70 -2.54 -9.96
C LEU A 186 -11.31 -3.72 -10.74
N SER A 187 -10.74 -4.07 -11.90
CA SER A 187 -11.20 -5.21 -12.70
C SER A 187 -10.98 -6.56 -12.00
N LEU A 188 -10.01 -6.65 -11.09
CA LEU A 188 -9.78 -7.81 -10.23
C LEU A 188 -10.75 -7.88 -9.03
N GLY A 189 -11.72 -6.99 -8.95
CA GLY A 189 -12.69 -6.91 -7.86
C GLY A 189 -12.29 -5.96 -6.73
N GLY A 190 -11.30 -5.09 -6.94
CA GLY A 190 -10.83 -4.13 -5.94
C GLY A 190 -11.93 -3.19 -5.47
N LYS A 191 -12.07 -3.05 -4.16
CA LYS A 191 -12.94 -2.09 -3.49
C LYS A 191 -12.16 -0.83 -3.17
N GLU A 192 -12.68 0.32 -3.57
CA GLU A 192 -12.03 1.59 -3.27
C GLU A 192 -12.11 1.92 -1.78
N LEU A 193 -10.96 2.24 -1.19
CA LEU A 193 -10.88 2.92 0.10
C LEU A 193 -10.70 4.42 -0.15
N TRP A 194 -11.22 5.23 0.74
CA TRP A 194 -11.07 6.67 0.65
C TRP A 194 -10.62 7.28 1.97
N LEU A 195 -9.81 8.32 1.86
CA LEU A 195 -9.49 9.21 2.95
C LEU A 195 -10.51 10.36 2.96
N GLU A 196 -10.88 10.86 4.14
CA GLU A 196 -11.77 12.01 4.22
C GLU A 196 -11.16 13.22 3.51
N PRO A 197 -11.94 13.98 2.72
CA PRO A 197 -11.45 15.16 2.03
C PRO A 197 -10.81 16.15 3.00
N GLN A 198 -9.74 16.79 2.55
CA GLN A 198 -9.11 17.88 3.31
C GLN A 198 -10.09 19.04 3.42
N GLN A 199 -10.74 19.21 4.58
CA GLN A 199 -11.44 20.46 4.87
C GLN A 199 -10.39 21.59 4.90
N GLY A 200 -10.31 22.41 3.85
CA GLY A 200 -9.39 23.55 3.82
C GLY A 200 -8.73 23.90 2.49
N ARG A 201 -8.92 23.11 1.43
CA ARG A 201 -8.67 23.61 0.06
C ARG A 201 -10.01 23.76 -0.64
N ALA A 202 -10.72 24.85 -0.31
CA ALA A 202 -11.69 25.43 -1.21
C ALA A 202 -10.98 25.65 -2.56
N ARG A 203 -11.64 25.24 -3.62
CA ARG A 203 -11.20 25.34 -5.01
C ARG A 203 -10.81 26.78 -5.33
N ASP A 204 -9.52 27.10 -5.24
CA ASP A 204 -8.97 28.37 -5.73
C ASP A 204 -8.90 28.44 -7.28
N ASN A 205 -9.46 27.45 -7.97
CA ASN A 205 -9.41 27.40 -9.43
C ASN A 205 -10.67 27.89 -10.14
N ASP A 206 -11.71 28.34 -9.43
CA ASP A 206 -12.96 28.84 -10.07
C ASP A 206 -13.10 30.38 -10.05
N VAL A 207 -12.13 31.14 -9.57
CA VAL A 207 -12.24 32.62 -9.47
C VAL A 207 -11.44 33.37 -10.54
N GLN A 208 -10.72 32.71 -11.44
CA GLN A 208 -9.96 33.42 -12.50
C GLN A 208 -10.58 33.34 -13.91
N ARG A 209 -11.90 33.20 -14.05
CA ARG A 209 -12.60 33.33 -15.35
C ARG A 209 -13.82 34.23 -15.33
N ALA A 210 -13.85 35.22 -14.49
CA ALA A 210 -14.84 36.29 -14.58
C ALA A 210 -14.14 37.59 -14.22
N ASP A 211 -13.55 38.25 -15.18
CA ASP A 211 -13.34 39.70 -15.31
C ASP A 211 -12.23 39.98 -16.32
N ASP A 212 -12.55 39.81 -17.62
CA ASP A 212 -11.85 40.53 -18.69
C ASP A 212 -12.87 41.46 -19.37
N PRO A 213 -12.97 42.75 -18.95
CA PRO A 213 -13.92 43.71 -19.51
C PRO A 213 -13.29 44.45 -20.68
N ASN A 214 -12.62 43.77 -21.64
CA ASN A 214 -12.01 44.49 -22.76
C ASN A 214 -12.17 43.80 -24.11
N THR A 215 -13.44 43.59 -24.54
CA THR A 215 -13.74 43.29 -25.94
C THR A 215 -14.94 44.07 -26.40
N GLU A 216 -14.79 45.41 -26.43
CA GLU A 216 -15.56 46.27 -27.31
C GLU A 216 -14.76 47.55 -27.55
N LYS A 217 -14.16 47.67 -28.74
CA LYS A 217 -14.14 48.86 -29.61
C LYS A 217 -13.13 48.71 -30.73
N GLY A 218 -13.64 48.88 -31.96
CA GLY A 218 -12.81 49.19 -33.10
C GLY A 218 -13.30 48.57 -34.41
N ILE A 219 -14.32 49.24 -34.96
CA ILE A 219 -14.50 49.73 -36.35
C ILE A 219 -13.91 48.81 -37.44
#